data_6142913438e051e9de5bb980432af0e2
#
_entry.id   6142913438e051e9de5bb980432af0e2
#
_cell.length_a   1.000
_cell.length_b   1.000
_cell.length_c   1.000
_cell.angle_alpha   90.00
_cell.angle_beta   90.00
_cell.angle_gamma   90.00
#
_symmetry.space_group_name_H-M   'P 1'
#
loop_
_entity.id
_entity.type
_entity.pdbx_description
1 polymer ?
#
loop_
_entity_poly.entity_id
_entity_poly.type
_entity_poly.pdbx_seq_one_letter_code
_entity_poly.pdbx_strand_id
1 'polypeptide(L)'
;MMNKVGTRLGALALALVLCSQMLLPALAAEGDTVFIASTQELVRLAEHCVSDAWSEGRTVVLTADLELNGSFTPIPVFRGTFDGNGHTISGVVLTEKGSSMGLFRYLEEGAVVKNLGLEAEVAPGGSAVGVGALAGENRGTVERVTVSGSVTGAEDVGGLVGVNGESGLLRGCTNGANVTGTSRTGGLAGQNLGRIENCTNTGAVNANDNPEAKDAGGIAGLNPGTLQGCVNRGEVGYNHVGYNVGGIAGRQNGVISGCTNAAPVSGRKDVGGIVGQFEPYVRLTYGEDPAARLDRTMEELFRLLDQLAGQVNRLTGGAVEDLEAINTALSSLRETAHQGGTESLEDVGVTGNRVYDDIQTMNRAIGNLLAYWDEFSMEANGDLEEVNRQLHRVSQAVDRMLGAVDSGISGSYREMDEAVERLEADSA
;
A
#
# COMPACT_ATOMS: atom_id res chain seq x y z
N MET A 1 -28.76 50.39 38.50
CA MET A 1 -28.56 50.37 37.04
C MET A 1 -27.10 50.06 36.61
N MET A 2 -26.19 49.85 37.54
CA MET A 2 -24.74 49.62 37.26
C MET A 2 -24.31 48.15 37.02
N ASN A 3 -25.15 47.16 37.30
CA ASN A 3 -24.73 45.73 37.20
C ASN A 3 -24.99 45.03 35.84
N LYS A 4 -25.70 45.72 34.91
CA LYS A 4 -25.96 45.09 33.57
C LYS A 4 -24.95 45.48 32.49
N VAL A 5 -24.10 46.47 32.72
CA VAL A 5 -23.08 46.92 31.77
C VAL A 5 -21.80 46.09 31.96
N GLY A 6 -21.44 45.74 33.18
CA GLY A 6 -20.26 44.90 33.47
C GLY A 6 -20.35 43.48 32.94
N THR A 7 -21.56 42.86 33.01
CA THR A 7 -21.78 41.50 32.47
C THR A 7 -21.77 41.46 30.92
N ARG A 8 -22.18 42.54 30.25
CA ARG A 8 -22.14 42.60 28.77
C ARG A 8 -20.74 42.87 28.24
N LEU A 9 -19.92 43.64 28.95
CA LEU A 9 -18.52 43.87 28.61
C LEU A 9 -17.66 42.57 28.84
N GLY A 10 -17.94 41.83 29.91
CA GLY A 10 -17.27 40.53 30.15
C GLY A 10 -17.62 39.47 29.14
N ALA A 11 -18.89 39.40 28.69
CA ALA A 11 -19.32 38.48 27.65
C ALA A 11 -18.75 38.85 26.28
N LEU A 12 -18.59 40.14 25.97
CA LEU A 12 -17.98 40.60 24.72
C LEU A 12 -16.47 40.35 24.68
N ALA A 13 -15.78 40.50 25.80
CA ALA A 13 -14.36 40.19 25.94
C ALA A 13 -14.10 38.67 25.81
N LEU A 14 -14.96 37.84 26.42
CA LEU A 14 -14.86 36.37 26.29
C LEU A 14 -15.19 35.89 24.87
N ALA A 15 -16.15 36.51 24.20
CA ALA A 15 -16.46 36.20 22.80
C ALA A 15 -15.33 36.62 21.84
N LEU A 16 -14.65 37.75 22.10
CA LEU A 16 -13.50 38.21 21.34
C LEU A 16 -12.27 37.32 21.54
N VAL A 17 -12.05 36.81 22.76
CA VAL A 17 -10.97 35.83 23.03
C VAL A 17 -11.28 34.47 22.39
N LEU A 18 -12.53 34.01 22.43
CA LEU A 18 -12.95 32.77 21.73
C LEU A 18 -12.92 32.92 20.21
N CYS A 19 -13.32 34.06 19.65
CA CYS A 19 -13.18 34.33 18.21
C CYS A 19 -11.73 34.52 17.78
N SER A 20 -10.84 35.06 18.62
CA SER A 20 -9.40 35.14 18.30
C SER A 20 -8.71 33.75 18.30
N GLN A 21 -9.24 32.80 19.06
CA GLN A 21 -8.78 31.38 19.00
C GLN A 21 -9.36 30.60 17.82
N MET A 22 -10.49 31.04 17.26
CA MET A 22 -11.07 30.42 16.03
C MET A 22 -10.55 31.06 14.72
N LEU A 23 -9.81 32.18 14.81
CA LEU A 23 -9.20 32.90 13.68
C LEU A 23 -7.67 32.79 13.66
N LEU A 24 -7.09 31.84 14.41
CA LEU A 24 -5.81 31.29 14.02
C LEU A 24 -6.10 30.51 12.74
N PRO A 25 -5.63 30.97 11.55
CA PRO A 25 -5.43 30.02 10.47
C PRO A 25 -4.62 28.92 11.13
N ALA A 26 -4.95 27.67 10.91
CA ALA A 26 -4.02 26.61 11.12
C ALA A 26 -2.76 27.06 10.36
N LEU A 27 -1.80 27.64 11.05
CA LEU A 27 -0.44 27.66 10.61
C LEU A 27 -0.19 26.17 10.45
N ALA A 28 -0.24 25.70 9.19
CA ALA A 28 0.45 24.50 8.82
C ALA A 28 1.80 24.68 9.51
N ALA A 29 2.12 23.84 10.46
CA ALA A 29 3.41 23.85 11.10
C ALA A 29 4.39 23.94 9.93
N GLU A 30 5.17 25.05 9.83
CA GLU A 30 6.24 25.15 8.85
C GLU A 30 7.08 23.92 9.16
N GLY A 31 6.96 22.88 8.32
CA GLY A 31 7.68 21.63 8.54
C GLY A 31 9.15 22.01 8.59
N ASP A 32 9.84 21.60 9.66
CA ASP A 32 11.25 21.91 9.84
C ASP A 32 12.00 21.63 8.55
N THR A 33 12.58 22.66 7.92
CA THR A 33 13.38 22.51 6.71
C THR A 33 14.80 22.14 7.10
N VAL A 34 15.26 21.02 6.60
CA VAL A 34 16.62 20.50 6.81
C VAL A 34 17.41 20.72 5.54
N PHE A 35 18.52 21.46 5.62
CA PHE A 35 19.41 21.68 4.50
C PHE A 35 20.57 20.69 4.54
N ILE A 36 20.89 20.10 3.38
CA ILE A 36 21.98 19.14 3.21
C ILE A 36 22.97 19.71 2.19
N ALA A 37 24.19 19.95 2.64
CA ALA A 37 25.32 20.47 1.84
C ALA A 37 26.52 19.51 1.82
N SER A 38 26.44 18.39 2.55
CA SER A 38 27.56 17.45 2.70
C SER A 38 27.07 16.00 2.80
N THR A 39 27.98 15.09 2.46
CA THR A 39 27.73 13.63 2.57
C THR A 39 27.48 13.20 4.03
N GLN A 40 28.15 13.86 4.99
CA GLN A 40 27.93 13.58 6.42
C GLN A 40 26.50 13.94 6.86
N GLU A 41 25.92 15.01 6.31
CA GLU A 41 24.53 15.39 6.61
C GLU A 41 23.54 14.43 5.97
N LEU A 42 23.84 13.90 4.78
CA LEU A 42 23.03 12.84 4.16
C LEU A 42 23.08 11.54 4.97
N VAL A 43 24.24 11.15 5.52
CA VAL A 43 24.39 10.00 6.41
C VAL A 43 23.57 10.23 7.69
N ARG A 44 23.63 11.41 8.29
CA ARG A 44 22.80 11.75 9.47
C ARG A 44 21.29 11.68 9.17
N LEU A 45 20.89 12.10 7.97
CA LEU A 45 19.51 11.94 7.52
C LEU A 45 19.10 10.46 7.56
N ALA A 46 19.94 9.56 7.03
CA ALA A 46 19.67 8.13 7.05
C ALA A 46 19.56 7.58 8.49
N GLU A 47 20.43 8.03 9.41
CA GLU A 47 20.38 7.67 10.82
C GLU A 47 19.09 8.18 11.50
N HIS A 48 18.66 9.40 11.21
CA HIS A 48 17.41 9.95 11.76
C HIS A 48 16.17 9.21 11.24
N CYS A 49 16.17 8.82 9.98
CA CYS A 49 15.07 8.10 9.33
C CYS A 49 14.94 6.62 9.75
N VAL A 50 15.75 6.13 10.69
CA VAL A 50 15.50 4.88 11.40
C VAL A 50 14.20 5.00 12.25
N SER A 51 13.86 6.21 12.69
CA SER A 51 12.55 6.50 13.30
C SER A 51 11.55 6.88 12.22
N ASP A 52 10.52 6.08 12.04
CA ASP A 52 9.50 6.21 10.99
C ASP A 52 8.84 7.60 10.93
N ALA A 53 8.64 8.23 12.09
CA ALA A 53 7.97 9.52 12.19
C ALA A 53 8.92 10.72 11.97
N TRP A 54 10.25 10.50 11.95
CA TRP A 54 11.16 11.66 11.97
C TRP A 54 11.02 12.54 10.73
N SER A 55 10.87 11.96 9.54
CA SER A 55 10.79 12.71 8.28
C SER A 55 9.37 13.25 7.99
N GLU A 56 8.36 12.83 8.73
CA GLU A 56 6.98 13.24 8.50
C GLU A 56 6.80 14.76 8.65
N GLY A 57 6.21 15.39 7.63
CA GLY A 57 6.01 16.84 7.57
C GLY A 57 7.30 17.67 7.35
N ARG A 58 8.49 17.07 7.32
CA ARG A 58 9.75 17.77 7.08
C ARG A 58 10.06 17.91 5.60
N THR A 59 10.75 18.99 5.29
CA THR A 59 11.33 19.22 3.96
C THR A 59 12.85 19.15 4.05
N VAL A 60 13.44 18.22 3.33
CA VAL A 60 14.90 18.10 3.17
C VAL A 60 15.26 18.71 1.82
N VAL A 61 16.22 19.65 1.81
CA VAL A 61 16.64 20.37 0.59
C VAL A 61 18.14 20.21 0.40
N LEU A 62 18.56 19.71 -0.77
CA LEU A 62 19.96 19.76 -1.14
C LEU A 62 20.38 21.19 -1.49
N THR A 63 21.55 21.59 -1.03
CA THR A 63 22.13 22.89 -1.30
C THR A 63 23.47 22.81 -2.04
N ALA A 64 23.95 21.61 -2.32
CA ALA A 64 25.14 21.32 -3.10
C ALA A 64 25.04 19.94 -3.75
N ASP A 65 25.83 19.71 -4.79
CA ASP A 65 26.08 18.36 -5.31
C ASP A 65 26.85 17.55 -4.27
N LEU A 66 26.49 16.27 -4.13
CA LEU A 66 27.10 15.36 -3.18
C LEU A 66 27.81 14.22 -3.92
N GLU A 67 29.06 13.96 -3.55
CA GLU A 67 29.82 12.81 -4.05
C GLU A 67 30.09 11.85 -2.90
N LEU A 68 29.45 10.67 -2.96
CA LEU A 68 29.62 9.61 -1.95
C LEU A 68 30.87 8.80 -2.26
N ASN A 69 31.81 8.78 -1.32
CA ASN A 69 33.04 8.02 -1.44
C ASN A 69 33.02 6.88 -0.41
N GLY A 70 32.51 5.72 -0.79
CA GLY A 70 32.43 4.54 0.08
C GLY A 70 31.02 3.98 0.21
N SER A 71 30.85 3.04 1.15
CA SER A 71 29.54 2.43 1.40
C SER A 71 28.57 3.44 2.02
N PHE A 72 27.39 3.51 1.46
CA PHE A 72 26.26 4.29 1.98
C PHE A 72 25.18 3.35 2.49
N THR A 73 24.67 3.62 3.69
CA THR A 73 23.51 2.89 4.21
C THR A 73 22.22 3.55 3.69
N PRO A 74 21.39 2.83 2.95
CA PRO A 74 20.13 3.36 2.45
C PRO A 74 19.28 4.03 3.52
N ILE A 75 18.59 5.13 3.16
CA ILE A 75 17.61 5.79 4.02
C ILE A 75 16.46 4.79 4.26
N PRO A 76 16.22 4.35 5.52
CA PRO A 76 15.32 3.23 5.77
C PRO A 76 13.88 3.50 5.39
N VAL A 77 13.28 4.57 5.94
CA VAL A 77 11.89 4.98 5.70
C VAL A 77 11.82 6.50 5.56
N PHE A 78 11.10 6.96 4.55
CA PHE A 78 10.95 8.40 4.33
C PHE A 78 9.49 8.76 4.06
N ARG A 79 8.97 9.79 4.76
CA ARG A 79 7.59 10.28 4.69
C ARG A 79 7.48 11.78 4.40
N GLY A 80 8.60 12.47 4.31
CA GLY A 80 8.68 13.93 4.10
C GLY A 80 8.80 14.32 2.63
N THR A 81 9.24 15.56 2.41
CA THR A 81 9.64 16.06 1.08
C THR A 81 11.16 16.07 0.98
N PHE A 82 11.73 15.39 -0.01
CA PHE A 82 13.13 15.48 -0.37
C PHE A 82 13.25 16.24 -1.70
N ASP A 83 13.72 17.47 -1.63
CA ASP A 83 13.95 18.31 -2.80
C ASP A 83 15.45 18.35 -3.14
N GLY A 84 15.80 17.69 -4.22
CA GLY A 84 17.16 17.74 -4.76
C GLY A 84 17.56 19.13 -5.23
N ASN A 85 16.59 20.05 -5.42
CA ASN A 85 16.83 21.45 -5.81
C ASN A 85 17.70 21.58 -7.08
N GLY A 86 17.67 20.58 -7.95
CA GLY A 86 18.48 20.48 -9.16
C GLY A 86 19.90 19.96 -8.95
N HIS A 87 20.28 19.62 -7.73
CA HIS A 87 21.59 19.01 -7.40
C HIS A 87 21.61 17.51 -7.67
N THR A 88 22.84 16.98 -7.74
CA THR A 88 23.10 15.56 -8.00
C THR A 88 23.76 14.90 -6.79
N ILE A 89 23.31 13.68 -6.49
CA ILE A 89 24.01 12.75 -5.61
C ILE A 89 24.70 11.72 -6.51
N SER A 90 26.04 11.65 -6.46
CA SER A 90 26.85 10.73 -7.24
C SER A 90 27.64 9.77 -6.36
N GLY A 91 28.21 8.71 -6.95
CA GLY A 91 29.02 7.73 -6.25
C GLY A 91 28.22 6.86 -5.27
N VAL A 92 26.91 6.71 -5.46
CA VAL A 92 26.08 5.81 -4.64
C VAL A 92 26.37 4.38 -5.03
N VAL A 93 26.99 3.59 -4.13
CA VAL A 93 27.31 2.18 -4.34
C VAL A 93 26.61 1.34 -3.27
N LEU A 94 25.66 0.48 -3.69
CA LEU A 94 24.87 -0.38 -2.82
C LEU A 94 25.05 -1.84 -3.23
N THR A 95 25.95 -2.56 -2.54
CA THR A 95 26.31 -3.95 -2.84
C THR A 95 26.01 -4.91 -1.68
N GLU A 96 25.54 -4.40 -0.55
CA GLU A 96 25.20 -5.23 0.60
C GLU A 96 24.00 -6.13 0.30
N LYS A 97 23.97 -7.32 0.95
CA LYS A 97 22.84 -8.24 0.80
C LYS A 97 21.57 -7.65 1.40
N GLY A 98 20.49 -7.75 0.69
CA GLY A 98 19.17 -7.31 1.17
C GLY A 98 18.18 -7.08 0.05
N SER A 99 16.92 -6.98 0.42
CA SER A 99 15.82 -6.58 -0.46
C SER A 99 15.40 -5.15 -0.18
N SER A 100 14.58 -4.58 -1.05
CA SER A 100 14.11 -3.19 -1.01
C SER A 100 15.29 -2.21 -0.96
N MET A 101 16.13 -2.26 -2.00
CA MET A 101 17.39 -1.51 -2.07
C MET A 101 17.27 -0.33 -3.04
N GLY A 102 17.83 0.80 -2.62
CA GLY A 102 17.95 2.06 -3.35
C GLY A 102 18.51 3.14 -2.42
N LEU A 103 18.62 4.39 -2.88
CA LEU A 103 18.96 5.52 -2.00
C LEU A 103 18.01 5.56 -0.79
N PHE A 104 16.72 5.29 -1.04
CA PHE A 104 15.69 5.02 -0.03
C PHE A 104 15.32 3.53 -0.08
N ARG A 105 15.05 2.92 1.07
CA ARG A 105 14.44 1.60 1.07
C ARG A 105 12.95 1.70 0.79
N TYR A 106 12.27 2.60 1.54
CA TYR A 106 10.83 2.82 1.44
C TYR A 106 10.51 4.32 1.38
N LEU A 107 9.83 4.72 0.32
CA LEU A 107 9.11 5.99 0.24
C LEU A 107 7.67 5.72 0.58
N GLU A 108 7.23 6.17 1.74
CA GLU A 108 5.87 5.92 2.25
C GLU A 108 4.84 6.86 1.63
N GLU A 109 3.58 6.57 1.88
CA GLU A 109 2.47 7.42 1.44
C GLU A 109 2.64 8.85 1.97
N GLY A 110 2.46 9.83 1.08
CA GLY A 110 2.70 11.24 1.37
C GLY A 110 4.15 11.70 1.18
N ALA A 111 5.12 10.79 1.02
CA ALA A 111 6.48 11.16 0.67
C ALA A 111 6.55 11.83 -0.71
N VAL A 112 7.42 12.82 -0.85
CA VAL A 112 7.70 13.48 -2.13
C VAL A 112 9.21 13.54 -2.35
N VAL A 113 9.70 12.97 -3.45
CA VAL A 113 11.09 13.15 -3.91
C VAL A 113 11.07 13.85 -5.24
N LYS A 114 11.79 14.96 -5.35
CA LYS A 114 11.74 15.78 -6.57
C LYS A 114 13.05 16.48 -6.91
N ASN A 115 13.18 16.85 -8.20
CA ASN A 115 14.26 17.70 -8.72
C ASN A 115 15.68 17.16 -8.41
N LEU A 116 15.90 15.86 -8.51
CA LEU A 116 17.12 15.18 -8.08
C LEU A 116 17.83 14.52 -9.26
N GLY A 117 19.14 14.75 -9.40
CA GLY A 117 20.05 13.90 -10.14
C GLY A 117 20.60 12.78 -9.24
N LEU A 118 20.66 11.55 -9.73
CA LEU A 118 21.20 10.41 -8.98
C LEU A 118 22.07 9.54 -9.88
N GLU A 119 23.34 9.39 -9.52
CA GLU A 119 24.25 8.42 -10.14
C GLU A 119 24.53 7.29 -9.15
N ALA A 120 24.11 6.07 -9.51
CA ALA A 120 24.14 4.94 -8.61
C ALA A 120 24.57 3.63 -9.30
N GLU A 121 25.33 2.83 -8.56
CA GLU A 121 25.60 1.43 -8.83
C GLU A 121 24.92 0.59 -7.74
N VAL A 122 23.81 -0.06 -8.08
CA VAL A 122 23.02 -0.85 -7.15
C VAL A 122 23.05 -2.30 -7.58
N ALA A 123 23.78 -3.11 -6.83
CA ALA A 123 23.99 -4.54 -7.13
C ALA A 123 24.01 -5.37 -5.84
N PRO A 124 22.89 -5.44 -5.07
CA PRO A 124 22.84 -6.20 -3.84
C PRO A 124 23.06 -7.69 -4.10
N GLY A 125 23.87 -8.31 -3.25
CA GLY A 125 24.18 -9.73 -3.38
C GLY A 125 23.00 -10.64 -3.08
N GLY A 126 22.97 -11.82 -3.71
CA GLY A 126 21.95 -12.85 -3.49
C GLY A 126 20.70 -12.65 -4.33
N SER A 127 19.56 -13.22 -3.91
CA SER A 127 18.27 -13.10 -4.59
C SER A 127 17.51 -11.85 -4.11
N ALA A 128 18.09 -10.68 -4.33
CA ALA A 128 17.49 -9.42 -3.89
C ALA A 128 16.20 -9.10 -4.68
N VAL A 129 15.16 -8.71 -3.94
CA VAL A 129 13.83 -8.35 -4.46
C VAL A 129 13.55 -6.88 -4.15
N GLY A 130 12.95 -6.18 -5.11
CA GLY A 130 12.61 -4.76 -4.95
C GLY A 130 13.87 -3.88 -5.02
N VAL A 131 14.50 -3.79 -6.18
CA VAL A 131 15.76 -3.06 -6.36
C VAL A 131 15.58 -1.92 -7.35
N GLY A 132 15.89 -0.70 -6.91
CA GLY A 132 15.90 0.50 -7.75
C GLY A 132 17.04 1.44 -7.35
N ALA A 133 17.47 2.33 -8.22
CA ALA A 133 18.50 3.29 -7.84
C ALA A 133 17.99 4.29 -6.79
N LEU A 134 16.76 4.79 -6.98
CA LEU A 134 16.14 5.75 -6.06
C LEU A 134 15.49 5.04 -4.86
N ALA A 135 14.66 4.06 -5.10
CA ALA A 135 13.97 3.39 -4.00
C ALA A 135 13.72 1.89 -4.26
N GLY A 136 13.74 1.10 -3.19
CA GLY A 136 13.26 -0.28 -3.23
C GLY A 136 11.77 -0.32 -3.48
N GLU A 137 11.00 0.43 -2.71
CA GLU A 137 9.55 0.58 -2.86
C GLU A 137 9.14 2.05 -2.76
N ASN A 138 8.25 2.48 -3.66
CA ASN A 138 7.66 3.81 -3.69
C ASN A 138 6.14 3.74 -3.50
N ARG A 139 5.61 4.34 -2.44
CA ARG A 139 4.19 4.62 -2.21
C ARG A 139 3.87 6.11 -2.27
N GLY A 140 4.91 6.94 -2.41
CA GLY A 140 4.82 8.39 -2.49
C GLY A 140 4.83 8.91 -3.93
N THR A 141 5.26 10.16 -4.07
CA THR A 141 5.39 10.86 -5.36
C THR A 141 6.86 11.12 -5.68
N VAL A 142 7.29 10.70 -6.86
CA VAL A 142 8.63 10.97 -7.40
C VAL A 142 8.47 11.82 -8.65
N GLU A 143 9.05 13.03 -8.63
CA GLU A 143 8.90 13.99 -9.73
C GLU A 143 10.24 14.54 -10.21
N ARG A 144 10.46 14.57 -11.54
CA ARG A 144 11.65 15.16 -12.16
C ARG A 144 12.96 14.65 -11.55
N VAL A 145 13.04 13.34 -11.38
CA VAL A 145 14.24 12.64 -10.95
C VAL A 145 14.93 12.03 -12.18
N THR A 146 16.23 12.24 -12.28
CA THR A 146 17.06 11.64 -13.34
C THR A 146 18.05 10.68 -12.71
N VAL A 147 18.06 9.44 -13.21
CA VAL A 147 18.96 8.39 -12.72
C VAL A 147 19.95 8.00 -13.81
N SER A 148 21.19 7.70 -13.42
CA SER A 148 22.25 7.13 -14.27
C SER A 148 23.03 6.05 -13.52
N GLY A 149 23.83 5.25 -14.24
CA GLY A 149 24.65 4.17 -13.66
C GLY A 149 24.11 2.78 -13.98
N SER A 150 23.98 1.91 -12.98
CA SER A 150 23.50 0.55 -13.16
C SER A 150 22.70 0.03 -11.98
N VAL A 151 21.69 -0.79 -12.29
CA VAL A 151 20.84 -1.48 -11.29
C VAL A 151 20.78 -2.97 -11.61
N THR A 152 21.19 -3.81 -10.67
CA THR A 152 21.17 -5.26 -10.82
C THR A 152 20.46 -5.89 -9.62
N GLY A 153 19.58 -6.85 -9.86
CA GLY A 153 18.84 -7.59 -8.82
C GLY A 153 18.28 -8.89 -9.34
N ALA A 154 17.49 -9.58 -8.55
CA ALA A 154 16.84 -10.81 -8.97
C ALA A 154 15.40 -10.57 -9.44
N GLU A 155 14.60 -9.91 -8.63
CA GLU A 155 13.17 -9.76 -8.87
C GLU A 155 12.71 -8.35 -8.51
N ASP A 156 11.72 -7.81 -9.25
CA ASP A 156 11.25 -6.43 -9.12
C ASP A 156 12.39 -5.42 -9.24
N VAL A 157 13.04 -5.40 -10.39
CA VAL A 157 14.22 -4.56 -10.63
C VAL A 157 13.84 -3.43 -11.56
N GLY A 158 14.01 -2.19 -11.09
CA GLY A 158 13.72 -0.99 -11.89
C GLY A 158 14.83 0.05 -11.86
N GLY A 159 14.99 0.81 -12.92
CA GLY A 159 16.00 1.87 -12.97
C GLY A 159 15.81 2.94 -11.90
N LEU A 160 14.57 3.32 -11.61
CA LEU A 160 14.22 4.22 -10.52
C LEU A 160 13.81 3.47 -9.26
N VAL A 161 12.81 2.61 -9.36
CA VAL A 161 12.21 1.93 -8.20
C VAL A 161 12.02 0.45 -8.47
N GLY A 162 12.23 -0.39 -7.47
CA GLY A 162 11.92 -1.81 -7.57
C GLY A 162 10.41 -2.02 -7.75
N VAL A 163 9.64 -1.52 -6.81
CA VAL A 163 8.18 -1.56 -6.82
C VAL A 163 7.61 -0.14 -6.73
N ASN A 164 6.72 0.22 -7.65
CA ASN A 164 5.87 1.39 -7.54
C ASN A 164 4.50 0.93 -7.01
N GLY A 165 4.24 1.15 -5.72
CA GLY A 165 3.03 0.71 -5.01
C GLY A 165 1.75 1.37 -5.52
N GLU A 166 0.59 0.97 -4.99
CA GLU A 166 -0.74 1.42 -5.47
C GLU A 166 -0.93 2.94 -5.40
N SER A 167 -0.48 3.58 -4.33
CA SER A 167 -0.47 5.05 -4.17
C SER A 167 0.73 5.72 -4.85
N GLY A 168 1.70 4.94 -5.34
CA GLY A 168 2.94 5.42 -5.92
C GLY A 168 2.75 6.15 -7.26
N LEU A 169 3.40 7.31 -7.38
CA LEU A 169 3.41 8.11 -8.60
C LEU A 169 4.85 8.42 -9.02
N LEU A 170 5.22 8.04 -10.25
CA LEU A 170 6.42 8.53 -10.92
C LEU A 170 5.99 9.50 -12.02
N ARG A 171 6.47 10.74 -12.00
CA ARG A 171 6.09 11.76 -12.99
C ARG A 171 7.29 12.52 -13.54
N GLY A 172 7.40 12.58 -14.86
CA GLY A 172 8.44 13.35 -15.55
C GLY A 172 9.86 12.92 -15.21
N CYS A 173 10.07 11.65 -14.85
CA CYS A 173 11.35 11.09 -14.47
C CYS A 173 12.08 10.51 -15.68
N THR A 174 13.41 10.44 -15.59
CA THR A 174 14.25 9.86 -16.64
C THR A 174 15.18 8.80 -16.06
N ASN A 175 15.18 7.61 -16.65
CA ASN A 175 16.20 6.60 -16.39
C ASN A 175 17.22 6.56 -17.52
N GLY A 176 18.50 6.69 -17.17
CA GLY A 176 19.66 6.43 -18.02
C GLY A 176 20.51 5.24 -17.54
N ALA A 177 20.17 4.65 -16.38
CA ALA A 177 20.89 3.49 -15.86
C ALA A 177 20.54 2.22 -16.62
N ASN A 178 21.53 1.34 -16.80
CA ASN A 178 21.30 -0.01 -17.31
C ASN A 178 20.70 -0.89 -16.20
N VAL A 179 19.64 -1.63 -16.55
CA VAL A 179 18.89 -2.44 -15.59
C VAL A 179 19.00 -3.92 -15.95
N THR A 180 19.41 -4.73 -14.99
CA THR A 180 19.54 -6.19 -15.16
C THR A 180 18.80 -6.93 -14.03
N GLY A 181 17.92 -7.87 -14.41
CA GLY A 181 17.17 -8.69 -13.46
C GLY A 181 16.78 -10.04 -14.03
N THR A 182 16.32 -10.93 -13.17
CA THR A 182 15.83 -12.24 -13.58
C THR A 182 14.32 -12.23 -13.83
N SER A 183 13.56 -11.52 -13.01
CA SER A 183 12.10 -11.47 -13.14
C SER A 183 11.57 -10.07 -12.87
N ARG A 184 10.58 -9.64 -13.62
CA ARG A 184 9.95 -8.33 -13.52
C ARG A 184 10.98 -7.19 -13.51
N THR A 185 11.62 -7.03 -14.67
CA THR A 185 12.66 -6.02 -14.87
C THR A 185 12.14 -4.89 -15.76
N GLY A 186 12.21 -3.66 -15.29
CA GLY A 186 11.74 -2.49 -16.04
C GLY A 186 12.72 -1.32 -16.05
N GLY A 187 12.70 -0.51 -17.09
CA GLY A 187 13.55 0.67 -17.19
C GLY A 187 13.26 1.69 -16.09
N LEU A 188 12.02 1.80 -15.62
CA LEU A 188 11.64 2.68 -14.51
C LEU A 188 11.26 1.89 -13.26
N ALA A 189 10.40 0.89 -13.39
CA ALA A 189 9.93 0.08 -12.27
C ALA A 189 9.96 -1.41 -12.62
N GLY A 190 10.39 -2.27 -11.70
CA GLY A 190 10.24 -3.71 -11.82
C GLY A 190 8.77 -4.09 -11.85
N GLN A 191 8.01 -3.64 -10.87
CA GLN A 191 6.56 -3.75 -10.81
C GLN A 191 5.90 -2.38 -10.64
N ASN A 192 4.85 -2.10 -11.41
CA ASN A 192 4.05 -0.89 -11.28
C ASN A 192 2.60 -1.24 -10.90
N LEU A 193 2.22 -1.03 -9.65
CA LEU A 193 0.85 -1.11 -9.15
C LEU A 193 0.14 0.25 -9.20
N GLY A 194 0.92 1.34 -9.14
CA GLY A 194 0.46 2.73 -9.13
C GLY A 194 0.43 3.36 -10.52
N ARG A 195 1.01 4.56 -10.63
CA ARG A 195 1.00 5.36 -11.87
C ARG A 195 2.41 5.80 -12.27
N ILE A 196 2.73 5.68 -13.56
CA ILE A 196 3.94 6.22 -14.18
C ILE A 196 3.52 7.12 -15.34
N GLU A 197 3.84 8.43 -15.24
CA GLU A 197 3.35 9.45 -16.15
C GLU A 197 4.49 10.25 -16.77
N ASN A 198 4.48 10.38 -18.10
CA ASN A 198 5.40 11.24 -18.87
C ASN A 198 6.89 10.98 -18.51
N CYS A 199 7.24 9.73 -18.27
CA CYS A 199 8.59 9.32 -17.92
C CYS A 199 9.33 8.75 -19.15
N THR A 200 10.66 8.81 -19.11
CA THR A 200 11.51 8.33 -20.21
C THR A 200 12.52 7.33 -19.71
N ASN A 201 12.67 6.22 -20.41
CA ASN A 201 13.79 5.31 -20.27
C ASN A 201 14.73 5.42 -21.45
N THR A 202 16.03 5.60 -21.18
CA THR A 202 17.11 5.58 -22.16
C THR A 202 18.15 4.50 -21.87
N GLY A 203 18.14 3.90 -20.68
CA GLY A 203 19.00 2.81 -20.28
C GLY A 203 18.56 1.46 -20.86
N ALA A 204 19.50 0.58 -21.09
CA ALA A 204 19.23 -0.77 -21.55
C ALA A 204 18.60 -1.62 -20.42
N VAL A 205 17.65 -2.49 -20.80
CA VAL A 205 16.94 -3.39 -19.87
C VAL A 205 17.18 -4.84 -20.29
N ASN A 206 17.82 -5.63 -19.44
CA ASN A 206 18.16 -7.03 -19.72
C ASN A 206 18.82 -7.27 -21.10
N ALA A 207 19.63 -6.34 -21.56
CA ALA A 207 20.38 -6.46 -22.81
C ALA A 207 21.61 -7.36 -22.64
N ASN A 208 21.43 -8.52 -21.99
CA ASN A 208 22.48 -9.49 -21.68
C ASN A 208 21.94 -10.94 -21.80
N ASP A 209 22.86 -11.88 -21.95
CA ASP A 209 22.54 -13.31 -22.08
C ASP A 209 22.19 -13.91 -20.69
N ASN A 210 20.96 -13.65 -20.22
CA ASN A 210 20.39 -14.28 -19.02
C ASN A 210 19.21 -15.18 -19.40
N PRO A 211 19.40 -16.54 -19.48
CA PRO A 211 18.37 -17.47 -19.92
C PRO A 211 17.14 -17.54 -19.00
N GLU A 212 17.28 -17.12 -17.76
CA GLU A 212 16.19 -17.07 -16.76
C GLU A 212 15.37 -15.78 -16.82
N ALA A 213 15.75 -14.82 -17.68
CA ALA A 213 15.08 -13.54 -17.76
C ALA A 213 13.61 -13.69 -18.19
N LYS A 214 12.71 -13.03 -17.48
CA LYS A 214 11.29 -12.99 -17.81
C LYS A 214 10.67 -11.68 -17.36
N ASP A 215 9.56 -11.30 -18.02
CA ASP A 215 8.80 -10.09 -17.73
C ASP A 215 9.71 -8.85 -17.80
N ALA A 216 10.35 -8.62 -18.96
CA ALA A 216 11.22 -7.46 -19.19
C ALA A 216 10.50 -6.38 -20.00
N GLY A 217 10.48 -5.16 -19.50
CA GLY A 217 9.83 -4.02 -20.18
C GLY A 217 10.65 -2.75 -20.16
N GLY A 218 10.60 -1.97 -21.24
CA GLY A 218 11.33 -0.70 -21.32
C GLY A 218 10.91 0.33 -20.26
N ILE A 219 9.70 0.24 -19.73
CA ILE A 219 9.20 1.08 -18.65
C ILE A 219 8.93 0.23 -17.40
N ALA A 220 8.14 -0.83 -17.49
CA ALA A 220 7.80 -1.69 -16.38
C ALA A 220 7.95 -3.18 -16.74
N GLY A 221 8.51 -3.99 -15.84
CA GLY A 221 8.54 -5.43 -15.99
C GLY A 221 7.14 -6.04 -15.95
N LEU A 222 6.40 -5.75 -14.90
CA LEU A 222 4.99 -6.10 -14.71
C LEU A 222 4.18 -4.81 -14.45
N ASN A 223 3.06 -4.62 -15.17
CA ASN A 223 2.21 -3.45 -15.02
C ASN A 223 0.75 -3.81 -14.74
N PRO A 224 0.32 -3.99 -13.48
CA PRO A 224 -1.08 -3.95 -13.06
C PRO A 224 -1.65 -2.53 -12.98
N GLY A 225 -0.82 -1.51 -12.83
CA GLY A 225 -1.20 -0.11 -12.68
C GLY A 225 -1.42 0.63 -14.00
N THR A 226 -1.03 1.89 -14.03
CA THR A 226 -1.22 2.78 -15.21
C THR A 226 0.13 3.32 -15.71
N LEU A 227 0.38 3.17 -17.00
CA LEU A 227 1.46 3.82 -17.72
C LEU A 227 0.84 4.83 -18.70
N GLN A 228 1.22 6.11 -18.58
CA GLN A 228 0.67 7.18 -19.42
C GLN A 228 1.78 8.07 -20.00
N GLY A 229 1.79 8.25 -21.31
CA GLY A 229 2.69 9.18 -21.99
C GLY A 229 4.18 8.87 -21.84
N CYS A 230 4.54 7.62 -21.50
CA CYS A 230 5.92 7.22 -21.28
C CYS A 230 6.64 6.87 -22.60
N VAL A 231 7.95 7.08 -22.61
CA VAL A 231 8.77 6.83 -23.80
C VAL A 231 9.94 5.91 -23.44
N ASN A 232 10.05 4.79 -24.16
CA ASN A 232 11.24 3.96 -24.11
C ASN A 232 12.16 4.24 -25.33
N ARG A 233 13.43 4.49 -25.06
CA ARG A 233 14.53 4.66 -26.04
C ARG A 233 15.68 3.70 -25.76
N GLY A 234 15.65 2.96 -24.65
CA GLY A 234 16.64 1.95 -24.27
C GLY A 234 16.31 0.60 -24.89
N GLU A 235 17.32 -0.13 -25.30
CA GLU A 235 17.18 -1.50 -25.78
C GLU A 235 16.58 -2.42 -24.70
N VAL A 236 15.67 -3.34 -25.10
CA VAL A 236 15.02 -4.26 -24.17
C VAL A 236 15.26 -5.70 -24.61
N GLY A 237 15.79 -6.49 -23.68
CA GLY A 237 16.00 -7.93 -23.86
C GLY A 237 17.24 -8.26 -24.71
N TYR A 238 17.46 -9.55 -24.94
CA TYR A 238 18.59 -10.10 -25.67
C TYR A 238 18.13 -11.17 -26.70
N ASN A 239 18.87 -11.31 -27.79
CA ASN A 239 18.49 -12.21 -28.88
C ASN A 239 18.37 -13.66 -28.39
N HIS A 240 17.24 -14.28 -28.70
CA HIS A 240 16.93 -15.70 -28.38
C HIS A 240 16.90 -16.01 -26.86
N VAL A 241 16.83 -15.01 -26.00
CA VAL A 241 16.82 -15.13 -24.54
C VAL A 241 15.65 -14.34 -23.96
N GLY A 242 15.05 -14.87 -22.89
CA GLY A 242 13.98 -14.21 -22.14
C GLY A 242 12.57 -14.47 -22.68
N TYR A 243 11.61 -14.29 -21.78
CA TYR A 243 10.19 -14.48 -22.02
C TYR A 243 9.44 -13.22 -21.61
N ASN A 244 8.31 -12.94 -22.30
CA ASN A 244 7.46 -11.76 -22.01
C ASN A 244 8.29 -10.47 -22.09
N VAL A 245 8.84 -10.19 -23.25
CA VAL A 245 9.71 -9.03 -23.48
C VAL A 245 8.95 -7.97 -24.26
N GLY A 246 8.74 -6.80 -23.65
CA GLY A 246 7.98 -5.72 -24.28
C GLY A 246 8.71 -4.37 -24.27
N GLY A 247 8.54 -3.59 -25.31
CA GLY A 247 9.17 -2.28 -25.41
C GLY A 247 8.70 -1.27 -24.37
N ILE A 248 7.51 -1.47 -23.78
CA ILE A 248 6.95 -0.69 -22.69
C ILE A 248 6.76 -1.57 -21.45
N ALA A 249 6.02 -2.66 -21.57
CA ALA A 249 5.77 -3.56 -20.45
C ALA A 249 6.07 -5.01 -20.84
N GLY A 250 6.78 -5.74 -19.97
CA GLY A 250 7.03 -7.16 -20.16
C GLY A 250 5.73 -7.94 -20.09
N ARG A 251 5.03 -7.85 -18.96
CA ARG A 251 3.69 -8.37 -18.75
C ARG A 251 2.72 -7.27 -18.36
N GLN A 252 1.54 -7.28 -19.00
CA GLN A 252 0.56 -6.20 -18.92
C GLN A 252 -0.80 -6.76 -18.53
N ASN A 253 -1.38 -6.22 -17.45
CA ASN A 253 -2.78 -6.47 -17.05
C ASN A 253 -3.49 -5.22 -16.52
N GLY A 254 -2.83 -4.05 -16.52
CA GLY A 254 -3.39 -2.74 -16.16
C GLY A 254 -3.72 -1.88 -17.38
N VAL A 255 -3.29 -0.60 -17.37
CA VAL A 255 -3.56 0.38 -18.44
C VAL A 255 -2.27 0.93 -19.05
N ILE A 256 -2.18 0.96 -20.37
CA ILE A 256 -1.14 1.68 -21.13
C ILE A 256 -1.83 2.68 -22.05
N SER A 257 -1.47 3.96 -21.97
CA SER A 257 -2.04 5.02 -22.79
C SER A 257 -0.96 6.02 -23.27
N GLY A 258 -0.93 6.29 -24.57
CA GLY A 258 -0.03 7.28 -25.16
C GLY A 258 1.46 7.00 -25.00
N CYS A 259 1.84 5.75 -24.66
CA CYS A 259 3.23 5.34 -24.53
C CYS A 259 3.86 5.00 -25.90
N THR A 260 5.16 5.24 -26.03
CA THR A 260 5.91 5.01 -27.25
C THR A 260 7.19 4.23 -26.97
N ASN A 261 7.43 3.17 -27.76
CA ASN A 261 8.73 2.52 -27.83
C ASN A 261 9.44 2.89 -29.12
N ALA A 262 10.66 3.40 -29.01
CA ALA A 262 11.51 3.80 -30.12
C ALA A 262 12.83 2.99 -30.17
N ALA A 263 12.93 1.90 -29.40
CA ALA A 263 14.14 1.09 -29.29
C ALA A 263 13.91 -0.35 -29.74
N PRO A 264 14.95 -1.12 -30.07
CA PRO A 264 14.87 -2.54 -30.36
C PRO A 264 14.36 -3.32 -29.15
N VAL A 265 13.58 -4.39 -29.46
CA VAL A 265 13.12 -5.36 -28.48
C VAL A 265 13.51 -6.75 -28.97
N SER A 266 14.23 -7.51 -28.15
CA SER A 266 14.74 -8.83 -28.48
C SER A 266 14.36 -9.84 -27.40
N GLY A 267 14.08 -11.08 -27.76
CA GLY A 267 13.69 -12.10 -26.79
C GLY A 267 13.55 -13.48 -27.45
N ARG A 268 13.19 -14.47 -26.66
CA ARG A 268 12.97 -15.84 -27.12
C ARG A 268 11.49 -16.10 -27.45
N LYS A 269 10.58 -15.65 -26.60
CA LYS A 269 9.15 -15.92 -26.74
C LYS A 269 8.34 -14.77 -26.11
N ASP A 270 7.15 -14.55 -26.67
CA ASP A 270 6.24 -13.48 -26.23
C ASP A 270 6.94 -12.12 -26.26
N VAL A 271 7.39 -11.73 -27.47
CA VAL A 271 8.13 -10.51 -27.73
C VAL A 271 7.25 -9.52 -28.48
N GLY A 272 7.09 -8.32 -27.92
CA GLY A 272 6.24 -7.29 -28.52
C GLY A 272 6.86 -5.90 -28.48
N GLY A 273 6.64 -5.11 -29.54
CA GLY A 273 7.13 -3.73 -29.60
C GLY A 273 6.62 -2.83 -28.48
N ILE A 274 5.47 -3.15 -27.89
CA ILE A 274 4.87 -2.46 -26.73
C ILE A 274 4.77 -3.40 -25.55
N VAL A 275 4.11 -4.55 -25.69
CA VAL A 275 3.84 -5.50 -24.60
C VAL A 275 4.33 -6.87 -25.01
N GLY A 276 5.05 -7.57 -24.12
CA GLY A 276 5.46 -8.94 -24.30
C GLY A 276 4.28 -9.91 -24.15
N GLN A 277 3.69 -9.96 -22.98
CA GLN A 277 2.51 -10.74 -22.68
C GLN A 277 1.38 -9.84 -22.19
N PHE A 278 0.23 -9.91 -22.82
CA PHE A 278 -0.99 -9.23 -22.40
C PHE A 278 -1.90 -10.22 -21.68
N GLU A 279 -2.26 -9.88 -20.45
CA GLU A 279 -3.29 -10.59 -19.67
C GLU A 279 -4.56 -9.76 -19.66
N PRO A 280 -5.76 -10.34 -19.83
CA PRO A 280 -6.99 -9.56 -19.78
C PRO A 280 -7.10 -8.90 -18.40
N TYR A 281 -7.31 -7.57 -18.42
CA TYR A 281 -7.59 -6.82 -17.21
C TYR A 281 -9.04 -7.07 -16.79
N VAL A 282 -9.23 -8.06 -15.97
CA VAL A 282 -10.50 -8.28 -15.28
C VAL A 282 -10.50 -7.42 -14.04
N ARG A 283 -10.96 -6.18 -14.15
CA ARG A 283 -11.39 -5.44 -12.96
C ARG A 283 -12.73 -6.03 -12.55
N LEU A 284 -12.70 -6.98 -11.66
CA LEU A 284 -13.87 -7.32 -10.89
C LEU A 284 -14.14 -6.09 -10.01
N THR A 285 -14.96 -5.15 -10.50
CA THR A 285 -15.58 -4.16 -9.65
C THR A 285 -16.64 -4.90 -8.84
N TYR A 286 -16.21 -5.61 -7.82
CA TYR A 286 -17.10 -5.90 -6.71
C TYR A 286 -17.48 -4.54 -6.13
N GLY A 287 -18.78 -4.25 -6.05
CA GLY A 287 -19.21 -3.23 -5.11
C GLY A 287 -18.55 -3.58 -3.77
N GLU A 288 -17.99 -2.62 -3.05
CA GLU A 288 -17.14 -2.74 -1.88
C GLU A 288 -16.66 -4.17 -1.58
N ASP A 289 -15.37 -4.43 -1.70
CA ASP A 289 -14.77 -5.76 -1.47
C ASP A 289 -15.47 -6.46 -0.29
N PRO A 290 -16.13 -7.60 -0.51
CA PRO A 290 -16.83 -8.30 0.57
C PRO A 290 -15.92 -8.61 1.75
N ALA A 291 -14.62 -8.89 1.50
CA ALA A 291 -13.64 -9.13 2.53
C ALA A 291 -13.32 -7.85 3.32
N ALA A 292 -13.08 -6.73 2.65
CA ALA A 292 -12.85 -5.44 3.32
C ALA A 292 -14.11 -4.92 4.04
N ARG A 293 -15.30 -5.28 3.56
CA ARG A 293 -16.57 -4.98 4.25
C ARG A 293 -16.74 -5.87 5.48
N LEU A 294 -16.40 -7.15 5.38
CA LEU A 294 -16.42 -8.09 6.49
C LEU A 294 -15.43 -7.65 7.58
N ASP A 295 -14.21 -7.29 7.20
CA ASP A 295 -13.13 -6.85 8.09
C ASP A 295 -13.55 -5.61 8.90
N ARG A 296 -14.07 -4.57 8.24
CA ARG A 296 -14.60 -3.36 8.91
C ARG A 296 -15.77 -3.65 9.83
N THR A 297 -16.66 -4.59 9.43
CA THR A 297 -17.82 -4.95 10.25
C THR A 297 -17.38 -5.77 11.46
N MET A 298 -16.36 -6.60 11.32
CA MET A 298 -15.72 -7.32 12.43
C MET A 298 -15.02 -6.39 13.40
N GLU A 299 -14.24 -5.40 12.93
CA GLU A 299 -13.61 -4.40 13.80
C GLU A 299 -14.65 -3.59 14.59
N GLU A 300 -15.76 -3.19 13.95
CA GLU A 300 -16.86 -2.49 14.63
C GLU A 300 -17.51 -3.39 15.68
N LEU A 301 -17.74 -4.65 15.38
CA LEU A 301 -18.27 -5.63 16.30
C LEU A 301 -17.36 -5.85 17.50
N PHE A 302 -16.05 -6.06 17.29
CA PHE A 302 -15.08 -6.21 18.37
C PHE A 302 -15.09 -5.00 19.32
N ARG A 303 -15.11 -3.80 18.77
CA ARG A 303 -15.17 -2.56 19.56
C ARG A 303 -16.46 -2.47 20.40
N LEU A 304 -17.60 -2.85 19.83
CA LEU A 304 -18.89 -2.83 20.53
C LEU A 304 -18.94 -3.88 21.65
N LEU A 305 -18.39 -5.06 21.43
CA LEU A 305 -18.33 -6.14 22.41
C LEU A 305 -17.37 -5.83 23.57
N ASP A 306 -16.22 -5.22 23.30
CA ASP A 306 -15.30 -4.75 24.35
C ASP A 306 -15.96 -3.68 25.23
N GLN A 307 -16.75 -2.77 24.63
CA GLN A 307 -17.51 -1.78 25.37
C GLN A 307 -18.61 -2.42 26.21
N LEU A 308 -19.33 -3.39 25.66
CA LEU A 308 -20.38 -4.13 26.36
C LEU A 308 -19.82 -4.95 27.53
N ALA A 309 -18.75 -5.72 27.31
CA ALA A 309 -18.09 -6.49 28.35
C ALA A 309 -17.61 -5.60 29.51
N GLY A 310 -17.09 -4.43 29.19
CA GLY A 310 -16.68 -3.45 30.20
C GLY A 310 -17.85 -2.86 30.99
N GLN A 311 -19.04 -2.74 30.40
CA GLN A 311 -20.26 -2.26 31.09
C GLN A 311 -20.91 -3.35 31.93
N VAL A 312 -21.08 -4.56 31.39
CA VAL A 312 -21.65 -5.70 32.10
C VAL A 312 -20.78 -6.09 33.29
N ASN A 313 -19.45 -6.13 33.16
CA ASN A 313 -18.53 -6.40 34.27
C ASN A 313 -18.66 -5.37 35.41
N ARG A 314 -18.93 -4.10 35.09
CA ARG A 314 -19.19 -3.06 36.11
C ARG A 314 -20.51 -3.23 36.84
N LEU A 315 -21.51 -3.75 36.16
CA LEU A 315 -22.87 -3.87 36.70
C LEU A 315 -23.09 -5.20 37.45
N THR A 316 -22.50 -6.30 37.01
CA THR A 316 -22.73 -7.63 37.53
C THR A 316 -21.63 -8.20 38.45
N GLY A 317 -20.47 -7.55 38.51
CA GLY A 317 -19.36 -7.99 39.36
C GLY A 317 -18.70 -9.30 38.93
N GLY A 318 -18.93 -9.81 37.71
CA GLY A 318 -18.28 -10.97 37.11
C GLY A 318 -19.22 -11.94 36.40
N ALA A 319 -18.69 -12.56 35.40
CA ALA A 319 -19.06 -13.66 34.54
C ALA A 319 -20.54 -13.97 34.32
N VAL A 320 -21.01 -13.58 33.15
CA VAL A 320 -22.18 -14.17 32.52
C VAL A 320 -21.68 -15.23 31.52
N GLU A 321 -22.18 -16.47 31.57
CA GLU A 321 -21.73 -17.58 30.68
C GLU A 321 -21.80 -17.21 29.19
N ASP A 322 -22.77 -16.40 28.80
CA ASP A 322 -22.94 -15.93 27.42
C ASP A 322 -21.82 -14.95 26.95
N LEU A 323 -21.22 -14.17 27.86
CA LEU A 323 -20.04 -13.34 27.55
C LEU A 323 -18.80 -14.20 27.31
N GLU A 324 -18.66 -15.33 28.01
CA GLU A 324 -17.57 -16.28 27.80
C GLU A 324 -17.72 -16.99 26.45
N ALA A 325 -18.94 -17.33 26.06
CA ALA A 325 -19.26 -17.89 24.74
C ALA A 325 -18.96 -16.89 23.60
N ILE A 326 -19.30 -15.62 23.78
CA ILE A 326 -18.98 -14.54 22.83
C ILE A 326 -17.46 -14.36 22.69
N ASN A 327 -16.72 -14.29 23.80
CA ASN A 327 -15.27 -14.16 23.78
C ASN A 327 -14.56 -15.36 23.12
N THR A 328 -15.10 -16.55 23.30
CA THR A 328 -14.57 -17.78 22.68
C THR A 328 -14.79 -17.77 21.17
N ALA A 329 -16.02 -17.45 20.72
CA ALA A 329 -16.33 -17.32 19.30
C ALA A 329 -15.51 -16.21 18.60
N LEU A 330 -15.28 -15.08 19.27
CA LEU A 330 -14.43 -14.00 18.79
C LEU A 330 -12.96 -14.40 18.64
N SER A 331 -12.45 -15.19 19.58
CA SER A 331 -11.08 -15.69 19.52
C SER A 331 -10.91 -16.65 18.35
N SER A 332 -11.87 -17.53 18.11
CA SER A 332 -11.91 -18.45 16.96
C SER A 332 -11.99 -17.70 15.63
N LEU A 333 -12.84 -16.68 15.52
CA LEU A 333 -12.95 -15.82 14.33
C LEU A 333 -11.64 -15.07 14.03
N ARG A 334 -10.96 -14.53 15.07
CA ARG A 334 -9.66 -13.88 14.92
C ARG A 334 -8.60 -14.83 14.38
N GLU A 335 -8.56 -16.06 14.91
CA GLU A 335 -7.60 -17.07 14.50
C GLU A 335 -7.85 -17.51 13.04
N THR A 336 -9.11 -17.69 12.67
CA THR A 336 -9.53 -18.06 11.32
C THR A 336 -9.24 -16.95 10.30
N ALA A 337 -9.50 -15.69 10.64
CA ALA A 337 -9.18 -14.54 9.78
C ALA A 337 -7.66 -14.36 9.54
N HIS A 338 -6.83 -14.72 10.54
CA HIS A 338 -5.36 -14.68 10.40
C HIS A 338 -4.81 -15.84 9.57
N GLN A 339 -5.48 -16.99 9.50
CA GLN A 339 -5.05 -18.17 8.78
C GLN A 339 -5.50 -18.19 7.31
N GLY A 340 -6.57 -17.47 6.94
CA GLY A 340 -7.19 -17.47 5.60
C GLY A 340 -6.36 -16.86 4.46
N GLY A 341 -5.16 -16.37 4.72
CA GLY A 341 -4.28 -15.75 3.70
C GLY A 341 -3.41 -16.74 2.89
N THR A 342 -3.42 -18.06 3.18
CA THR A 342 -2.43 -18.99 2.63
C THR A 342 -2.99 -20.34 2.12
N GLU A 343 -4.30 -20.56 2.10
CA GLU A 343 -4.87 -21.92 1.91
C GLU A 343 -5.54 -22.13 0.55
N SER A 344 -5.62 -23.40 0.13
CA SER A 344 -6.16 -23.86 -1.17
C SER A 344 -7.70 -23.76 -1.23
N LEU A 345 -8.28 -23.81 -2.44
CA LEU A 345 -9.73 -23.70 -2.68
C LEU A 345 -10.59 -24.73 -1.91
N GLU A 346 -10.02 -25.86 -1.52
CA GLU A 346 -10.71 -26.90 -0.73
C GLU A 346 -10.87 -26.48 0.74
N ASP A 347 -9.92 -25.69 1.28
CA ASP A 347 -9.93 -25.18 2.65
C ASP A 347 -10.85 -23.97 2.82
N VAL A 348 -11.13 -23.20 1.75
CA VAL A 348 -12.05 -22.05 1.78
C VAL A 348 -13.46 -22.47 2.17
N GLY A 349 -13.95 -23.64 1.74
CA GLY A 349 -15.26 -24.17 2.11
C GLY A 349 -15.35 -24.56 3.60
N VAL A 350 -14.28 -25.15 4.16
CA VAL A 350 -14.21 -25.52 5.59
C VAL A 350 -14.09 -24.27 6.47
N THR A 351 -13.28 -23.31 6.04
CA THR A 351 -13.10 -22.03 6.74
C THR A 351 -14.36 -21.19 6.72
N GLY A 352 -15.09 -21.12 5.60
CA GLY A 352 -16.36 -20.43 5.48
C GLY A 352 -17.45 -21.02 6.40
N ASN A 353 -17.53 -22.34 6.51
CA ASN A 353 -18.47 -23.00 7.42
C ASN A 353 -18.14 -22.74 8.90
N ARG A 354 -16.87 -22.71 9.28
CA ARG A 354 -16.44 -22.35 10.64
C ARG A 354 -16.83 -20.92 11.00
N VAL A 355 -16.54 -19.98 10.13
CA VAL A 355 -16.92 -18.57 10.31
C VAL A 355 -18.43 -18.44 10.47
N TYR A 356 -19.21 -19.13 9.67
CA TYR A 356 -20.67 -19.14 9.76
C TYR A 356 -21.16 -19.72 11.10
N ASP A 357 -20.60 -20.84 11.56
CA ASP A 357 -20.96 -21.49 12.82
C ASP A 357 -20.59 -20.63 14.03
N ASP A 358 -19.43 -19.98 14.02
CA ASP A 358 -19.00 -19.06 15.07
C ASP A 358 -19.91 -17.82 15.15
N ILE A 359 -20.30 -17.25 13.99
CA ILE A 359 -21.24 -16.13 13.92
C ILE A 359 -22.63 -16.55 14.42
N GLN A 360 -23.11 -17.73 14.06
CA GLN A 360 -24.40 -18.25 14.55
C GLN A 360 -24.39 -18.48 16.07
N THR A 361 -23.28 -18.96 16.61
CA THR A 361 -23.09 -19.14 18.06
C THR A 361 -23.12 -17.80 18.78
N MET A 362 -22.44 -16.81 18.25
CA MET A 362 -22.42 -15.45 18.77
C MET A 362 -23.81 -14.79 18.72
N ASN A 363 -24.54 -14.95 17.60
CA ASN A 363 -25.90 -14.40 17.46
C ASN A 363 -26.88 -15.02 18.47
N ARG A 364 -26.72 -16.31 18.73
CA ARG A 364 -27.53 -17.02 19.76
C ARG A 364 -27.22 -16.50 21.17
N ALA A 365 -25.94 -16.33 21.52
CA ALA A 365 -25.51 -15.80 22.80
C ALA A 365 -25.98 -14.34 23.01
N ILE A 366 -25.91 -13.51 21.97
CA ILE A 366 -26.44 -12.14 21.99
C ILE A 366 -27.97 -12.13 22.17
N GLY A 367 -28.69 -13.03 21.47
CA GLY A 367 -30.15 -13.20 21.65
C GLY A 367 -30.53 -13.57 23.07
N ASN A 368 -29.77 -14.48 23.70
CA ASN A 368 -29.98 -14.86 25.11
C ASN A 368 -29.71 -13.68 26.05
N LEU A 369 -28.66 -12.92 25.83
CA LEU A 369 -28.36 -11.70 26.60
C LEU A 369 -29.48 -10.66 26.47
N LEU A 370 -29.98 -10.42 25.26
CA LEU A 370 -31.09 -9.50 25.03
C LEU A 370 -32.33 -9.94 25.77
N ALA A 371 -32.71 -11.22 25.72
CA ALA A 371 -33.85 -11.76 26.42
C ALA A 371 -33.71 -11.65 27.94
N TYR A 372 -32.51 -11.92 28.47
CA TYR A 372 -32.22 -11.77 29.90
C TYR A 372 -32.33 -10.31 30.37
N TRP A 373 -31.84 -9.36 29.56
CA TRP A 373 -31.88 -7.94 29.87
C TRP A 373 -33.28 -7.34 29.71
N ASP A 374 -34.09 -7.80 28.77
CA ASP A 374 -35.49 -7.39 28.65
C ASP A 374 -36.31 -7.79 29.90
N GLU A 375 -36.02 -8.96 30.46
CA GLU A 375 -36.65 -9.43 31.71
C GLU A 375 -36.16 -8.60 32.92
N PHE A 376 -34.89 -8.24 32.96
CA PHE A 376 -34.28 -7.48 34.07
C PHE A 376 -34.53 -5.96 33.98
N SER A 377 -34.71 -5.40 32.77
CA SER A 377 -34.91 -3.95 32.57
C SER A 377 -36.28 -3.44 33.03
N MET A 378 -37.23 -4.33 33.26
CA MET A 378 -38.53 -3.94 33.83
C MET A 378 -38.47 -3.53 35.32
N GLU A 379 -37.33 -3.74 35.99
CA GLU A 379 -37.19 -3.47 37.45
C GLU A 379 -36.13 -2.40 37.81
N ALA A 380 -35.33 -1.82 36.89
CA ALA A 380 -34.19 -0.98 37.27
C ALA A 380 -33.93 0.26 36.38
N ASN A 381 -33.29 1.26 36.97
CA ASN A 381 -33.03 2.65 36.51
C ASN A 381 -32.10 2.79 35.29
N GLY A 382 -32.10 4.00 34.67
CA GLY A 382 -31.48 4.49 33.42
C GLY A 382 -30.13 3.99 32.94
N ASP A 383 -29.27 3.39 33.76
CA ASP A 383 -27.97 2.82 33.32
C ASP A 383 -28.14 1.55 32.46
N LEU A 384 -29.29 0.88 32.59
CA LEU A 384 -29.65 -0.31 31.81
C LEU A 384 -30.16 0.02 30.41
N GLU A 385 -30.71 1.21 30.20
CA GLU A 385 -31.08 1.66 28.85
C GLU A 385 -29.86 1.80 27.92
N GLU A 386 -28.71 2.15 28.46
CA GLU A 386 -27.49 2.24 27.65
C GLU A 386 -26.98 0.84 27.27
N VAL A 387 -27.02 -0.12 28.21
CA VAL A 387 -26.63 -1.52 27.92
C VAL A 387 -27.58 -2.12 26.88
N ASN A 388 -28.88 -1.90 26.99
CA ASN A 388 -29.86 -2.39 26.01
C ASN A 388 -29.62 -1.76 24.61
N ARG A 389 -29.31 -0.46 24.55
CA ARG A 389 -28.93 0.19 23.29
C ARG A 389 -27.64 -0.40 22.69
N GLN A 390 -26.65 -0.72 23.49
CA GLN A 390 -25.40 -1.32 23.01
C GLN A 390 -25.62 -2.77 22.52
N LEU A 391 -26.40 -3.57 23.22
CA LEU A 391 -26.81 -4.94 22.81
C LEU A 391 -27.53 -4.92 21.45
N HIS A 392 -28.48 -3.99 21.26
CA HIS A 392 -29.15 -3.82 19.97
C HIS A 392 -28.20 -3.43 18.83
N ARG A 393 -27.20 -2.58 19.10
CA ARG A 393 -26.17 -2.25 18.12
C ARG A 393 -25.30 -3.45 17.75
N VAL A 394 -24.94 -4.27 18.74
CA VAL A 394 -24.18 -5.50 18.52
C VAL A 394 -25.01 -6.49 17.69
N SER A 395 -26.28 -6.71 18.02
CA SER A 395 -27.18 -7.56 17.23
C SER A 395 -27.27 -7.11 15.78
N GLN A 396 -27.45 -5.81 15.52
CA GLN A 396 -27.49 -5.26 14.17
C GLN A 396 -26.14 -5.39 13.42
N ALA A 397 -25.02 -5.34 14.13
CA ALA A 397 -23.69 -5.55 13.53
C ALA A 397 -23.51 -7.02 13.11
N VAL A 398 -23.96 -7.96 13.94
CA VAL A 398 -23.93 -9.40 13.63
C VAL A 398 -24.84 -9.72 12.44
N ASP A 399 -26.05 -9.16 12.38
CA ASP A 399 -26.96 -9.35 11.25
C ASP A 399 -26.36 -8.82 9.92
N ARG A 400 -25.66 -7.68 9.96
CA ARG A 400 -24.93 -7.16 8.80
C ARG A 400 -23.80 -8.10 8.38
N MET A 401 -23.10 -8.69 9.33
CA MET A 401 -22.02 -9.64 9.09
C MET A 401 -22.53 -10.94 8.45
N LEU A 402 -23.62 -11.50 8.98
CA LEU A 402 -24.30 -12.65 8.39
C LEU A 402 -24.74 -12.39 6.95
N GLY A 403 -25.34 -11.21 6.68
CA GLY A 403 -25.73 -10.82 5.33
C GLY A 403 -24.54 -10.61 4.39
N ALA A 404 -23.37 -10.21 4.88
CA ALA A 404 -22.16 -10.09 4.09
C ALA A 404 -21.54 -11.46 3.74
N VAL A 405 -21.52 -12.39 4.70
CA VAL A 405 -21.05 -13.77 4.50
C VAL A 405 -21.97 -14.51 3.53
N ASP A 406 -23.29 -14.43 3.72
CA ASP A 406 -24.28 -15.08 2.85
C ASP A 406 -24.20 -14.55 1.41
N SER A 407 -24.07 -13.24 1.23
CA SER A 407 -23.91 -12.63 -0.11
C SER A 407 -22.56 -12.97 -0.75
N GLY A 408 -21.48 -13.10 0.02
CA GLY A 408 -20.16 -13.53 -0.45
C GLY A 408 -20.17 -14.98 -0.93
N ILE A 409 -20.73 -15.89 -0.12
CA ILE A 409 -20.85 -17.32 -0.45
C ILE A 409 -21.74 -17.52 -1.68
N SER A 410 -22.92 -16.91 -1.72
CA SER A 410 -23.87 -17.02 -2.83
C SER A 410 -23.33 -16.41 -4.13
N GLY A 411 -22.54 -15.34 -4.04
CA GLY A 411 -21.84 -14.74 -5.18
C GLY A 411 -20.79 -15.69 -5.78
N SER A 412 -19.98 -16.30 -4.93
CA SER A 412 -18.91 -17.21 -5.36
C SER A 412 -19.45 -18.49 -6.01
N TYR A 413 -20.53 -19.06 -5.51
CA TYR A 413 -21.16 -20.24 -6.15
C TYR A 413 -21.71 -19.90 -7.53
N ARG A 414 -22.40 -18.77 -7.69
CA ARG A 414 -22.94 -18.35 -8.99
C ARG A 414 -21.85 -18.10 -10.02
N GLU A 415 -20.74 -17.49 -9.63
CA GLU A 415 -19.60 -17.24 -10.54
C GLU A 415 -18.90 -18.54 -10.94
N MET A 416 -18.82 -19.53 -10.05
CA MET A 416 -18.31 -20.86 -10.36
C MET A 416 -19.21 -21.59 -11.36
N ASP A 417 -20.53 -21.58 -11.17
CA ASP A 417 -21.48 -22.21 -12.10
C ASP A 417 -21.40 -21.54 -13.47
N GLU A 418 -21.36 -20.20 -13.57
CA GLU A 418 -21.20 -19.49 -14.83
C GLU A 418 -19.83 -19.76 -15.50
N ALA A 419 -18.76 -19.97 -14.72
CA ALA A 419 -17.46 -20.35 -15.26
C ALA A 419 -17.43 -21.79 -15.79
N VAL A 420 -18.09 -22.70 -15.11
CA VAL A 420 -18.25 -24.10 -15.56
C VAL A 420 -19.09 -24.17 -16.84
N GLU A 421 -20.22 -23.46 -16.91
CA GLU A 421 -21.04 -23.41 -18.14
C GLU A 421 -20.28 -22.83 -19.34
N ARG A 422 -19.41 -21.82 -19.13
CA ARG A 422 -18.54 -21.32 -20.23
C ARG A 422 -17.50 -22.32 -20.67
N LEU A 423 -16.88 -23.06 -19.73
CA LEU A 423 -15.89 -24.10 -20.07
C LEU A 423 -16.54 -25.27 -20.80
N GLU A 424 -17.77 -25.61 -20.47
CA GLU A 424 -18.55 -26.66 -21.18
C GLU A 424 -18.98 -26.19 -22.58
N ALA A 425 -19.34 -24.92 -22.76
CA ALA A 425 -19.69 -24.35 -24.04
C ALA A 425 -18.49 -24.22 -25.00
N ASP A 426 -17.29 -23.95 -24.48
CA ASP A 426 -16.05 -23.84 -25.26
C ASP A 426 -15.46 -25.25 -25.64
N SER A 427 -15.93 -26.32 -24.99
CA SER A 427 -15.50 -27.69 -25.24
C SER A 427 -16.43 -28.48 -26.18
N ALA A 428 -17.55 -27.92 -26.63
CA ALA A 428 -18.53 -28.48 -27.54
C ALA A 428 -18.40 -27.89 -28.97
#